data_3b35449f56c104b8f3612f436fbe6f72
#
_entry.id   3b35449f56c104b8f3612f436fbe6f72
#
_cell.length_a   1.000
_cell.length_b   1.000
_cell.length_c   1.000
_cell.angle_alpha   90.00
_cell.angle_beta   90.00
_cell.angle_gamma   90.00
#
_symmetry.space_group_name_H-M   'P 1'
#
loop_
_entity.id
_entity.type
_entity.pdbx_description
1 polymer ?
#
loop_
_entity_poly.entity_id
_entity_poly.type
_entity_poly.pdbx_seq_one_letter_code
_entity_poly.pdbx_strand_id
1 'polypeptide(L)'
;PSMSLMQGINAKVRKNPKRVIFAEGEDKNMLKAAIEFGKNKLGIPILIGVEKRIRDQLKKIGLDENYKIKIVNSTDKEKREKYVKHLYKKLQREGQLERDVDRLVRNDRIAWGSSMIACKDADAMVTGNIRHYAASIEKLKKVVEPRAGEEIFGMTMIVSKGKTILVADTNVKDFPSSERLVKVSKSCVRVARLFGFDPKVAFVSHSTFGQPITSRTKHIRKAVEILRQKKVSFEFDGDMQPDVALNSEYQELYPFSKIVGKANILIMPGQHSAAISYKMMKTLGDTKVIGPLLIGIGLPIEIAPLRSS
;
A
#
# COMPACT_ATOMS: atom_id res chain seq x y z
N PRO A 1 18.19 12.53 -5.85
CA PRO A 1 16.85 12.87 -5.37
C PRO A 1 16.11 11.68 -4.73
N SER A 2 16.14 10.49 -5.35
CA SER A 2 15.49 9.29 -4.80
C SER A 2 16.14 8.79 -3.51
N MET A 3 17.47 8.81 -3.42
CA MET A 3 18.19 8.53 -2.17
C MET A 3 17.82 9.54 -1.08
N SER A 4 17.67 10.83 -1.41
CA SER A 4 17.26 11.85 -0.45
C SER A 4 15.84 11.64 0.10
N LEU A 5 14.89 11.14 -0.72
CA LEU A 5 13.53 10.80 -0.27
C LEU A 5 13.56 9.67 0.75
N MET A 6 14.21 8.54 0.43
CA MET A 6 14.31 7.40 1.35
C MET A 6 15.10 7.73 2.61
N GLN A 7 16.16 8.51 2.48
CA GLN A 7 16.91 9.02 3.63
C GLN A 7 16.05 9.91 4.53
N GLY A 8 15.25 10.79 3.94
CA GLY A 8 14.29 11.63 4.66
C GLY A 8 13.22 10.83 5.41
N ILE A 9 12.66 9.81 4.77
CA ILE A 9 11.69 8.90 5.38
C ILE A 9 12.35 8.13 6.54
N ASN A 10 13.53 7.56 6.31
CA ASN A 10 14.27 6.81 7.33
C ASN A 10 14.61 7.70 8.54
N ALA A 11 15.02 8.93 8.30
CA ALA A 11 15.29 9.89 9.37
C ALA A 11 14.04 10.20 10.21
N LYS A 12 12.88 10.37 9.56
CA LYS A 12 11.60 10.58 10.25
C LYS A 12 11.20 9.39 11.15
N VAL A 13 11.26 8.18 10.61
CA VAL A 13 10.85 6.98 11.38
C VAL A 13 11.81 6.67 12.53
N ARG A 14 13.10 6.99 12.38
CA ARG A 14 14.09 6.85 13.47
C ARG A 14 13.86 7.81 14.62
N LYS A 15 13.32 9.00 14.36
CA LYS A 15 13.00 9.98 15.41
C LYS A 15 11.82 9.55 16.29
N ASN A 16 10.89 8.78 15.72
CA ASN A 16 9.72 8.29 16.42
C ASN A 16 9.48 6.81 16.07
N PRO A 17 10.31 5.89 16.61
CA PRO A 17 10.24 4.48 16.27
C PRO A 17 8.90 3.88 16.67
N LYS A 18 8.23 3.22 15.70
CA LYS A 18 6.97 2.55 15.86
C LYS A 18 7.16 1.06 16.09
N ARG A 19 6.21 0.45 16.78
CA ARG A 19 6.11 -0.99 16.96
C ARG A 19 5.45 -1.59 15.73
N VAL A 20 6.24 -2.27 14.90
CA VAL A 20 5.77 -2.81 13.63
C VAL A 20 5.73 -4.33 13.68
N ILE A 21 4.55 -4.89 13.41
CA ILE A 21 4.31 -6.33 13.32
C ILE A 21 4.81 -6.83 11.95
N PHE A 22 5.58 -7.91 11.99
CA PHE A 22 5.90 -8.75 10.84
C PHE A 22 5.10 -10.05 11.02
N ALA A 23 3.95 -10.14 10.37
CA ALA A 23 2.88 -11.06 10.75
C ALA A 23 3.25 -12.54 10.57
N GLU A 24 3.97 -12.86 9.50
CA GLU A 24 4.43 -14.22 9.22
C GLU A 24 5.84 -14.45 9.77
N GLY A 25 5.98 -14.37 11.09
CA GLY A 25 7.29 -14.47 11.77
C GLY A 25 8.03 -15.80 11.60
N GLU A 26 7.32 -16.85 11.20
CA GLU A 26 7.90 -18.16 10.88
C GLU A 26 8.48 -18.21 9.44
N ASP A 27 8.15 -17.24 8.57
CA ASP A 27 8.70 -17.15 7.22
C ASP A 27 10.12 -16.56 7.24
N LYS A 28 11.03 -17.21 6.52
CA LYS A 28 12.44 -16.83 6.50
C LYS A 28 12.68 -15.39 6.03
N ASN A 29 12.00 -14.97 4.97
CA ASN A 29 12.19 -13.63 4.41
C ASN A 29 11.56 -12.56 5.30
N MET A 30 10.39 -12.81 5.86
CA MET A 30 9.73 -11.92 6.81
C MET A 30 10.58 -11.74 8.07
N LEU A 31 11.15 -12.83 8.59
CA LEU A 31 12.05 -12.80 9.73
C LEU A 31 13.31 -11.97 9.46
N LYS A 32 13.96 -12.18 8.30
CA LYS A 32 15.11 -11.38 7.88
C LYS A 32 14.78 -9.89 7.76
N ALA A 33 13.63 -9.57 7.16
CA ALA A 33 13.17 -8.19 7.03
C ALA A 33 12.95 -7.53 8.40
N ALA A 34 12.37 -8.25 9.37
CA ALA A 34 12.18 -7.77 10.74
C ALA A 34 13.52 -7.50 11.44
N ILE A 35 14.49 -8.38 11.26
CA ILE A 35 15.85 -8.23 11.83
C ILE A 35 16.53 -6.99 11.24
N GLU A 36 16.53 -6.83 9.92
CA GLU A 36 17.08 -5.67 9.22
C GLU A 36 16.41 -4.36 9.64
N PHE A 37 15.09 -4.38 9.77
CA PHE A 37 14.32 -3.25 10.26
C PHE A 37 14.77 -2.79 11.65
N GLY A 38 14.96 -3.72 12.57
CA GLY A 38 15.46 -3.45 13.93
C GLY A 38 16.90 -3.00 13.95
N LYS A 39 17.80 -3.66 13.20
CA LYS A 39 19.24 -3.29 13.10
C LYS A 39 19.42 -1.88 12.53
N ASN A 40 18.63 -1.50 11.56
CA ASN A 40 18.67 -0.16 10.96
C ASN A 40 17.96 0.90 11.79
N LYS A 41 17.46 0.54 12.98
CA LYS A 41 16.77 1.45 13.92
C LYS A 41 15.56 2.16 13.29
N LEU A 42 14.86 1.48 12.37
CA LEU A 42 13.67 2.02 11.72
C LEU A 42 12.42 1.93 12.61
N GLY A 43 12.45 1.05 13.60
CA GLY A 43 11.38 0.86 14.56
C GLY A 43 11.64 -0.38 15.42
N ILE A 44 10.62 -0.80 16.16
CA ILE A 44 10.64 -1.97 17.03
C ILE A 44 9.90 -3.10 16.33
N PRO A 45 10.58 -4.14 15.82
CA PRO A 45 9.93 -5.26 15.15
C PRO A 45 9.24 -6.18 16.15
N ILE A 46 8.05 -6.65 15.78
CA ILE A 46 7.27 -7.66 16.53
C ILE A 46 6.97 -8.81 15.58
N LEU A 47 7.32 -10.02 15.94
CA LEU A 47 7.01 -11.23 15.19
C LEU A 47 5.79 -11.94 15.78
N ILE A 48 4.89 -12.42 14.92
CA ILE A 48 3.80 -13.29 15.32
C ILE A 48 4.08 -14.70 14.80
N GLY A 49 3.88 -15.70 15.65
CA GLY A 49 4.01 -17.09 15.27
C GLY A 49 4.17 -18.01 16.47
N VAL A 50 4.38 -19.29 16.20
CA VAL A 50 4.75 -20.26 17.24
C VAL A 50 6.20 -19.98 17.63
N GLU A 51 6.43 -19.59 18.87
CA GLU A 51 7.74 -19.11 19.35
C GLU A 51 8.87 -20.09 19.04
N LYS A 52 8.66 -21.37 19.31
CA LYS A 52 9.66 -22.41 19.02
C LYS A 52 10.06 -22.43 17.53
N ARG A 53 9.09 -22.32 16.63
CA ARG A 53 9.35 -22.32 15.18
C ARG A 53 10.13 -21.07 14.73
N ILE A 54 9.83 -19.92 15.32
CA ILE A 54 10.59 -18.69 15.06
C ILE A 54 12.02 -18.83 15.55
N ARG A 55 12.24 -19.37 16.76
CA ARG A 55 13.57 -19.62 17.32
C ARG A 55 14.37 -20.62 16.46
N ASP A 56 13.73 -21.67 15.95
CA ASP A 56 14.35 -22.59 15.02
C ASP A 56 14.76 -21.92 13.70
N GLN A 57 13.95 -20.99 13.18
CA GLN A 57 14.32 -20.22 11.99
C GLN A 57 15.48 -19.25 12.24
N LEU A 58 15.59 -18.64 13.41
CA LEU A 58 16.73 -17.82 13.79
C LEU A 58 18.05 -18.62 13.69
N LYS A 59 18.05 -19.84 14.23
CA LYS A 59 19.22 -20.75 14.09
C LYS A 59 19.54 -21.04 12.62
N LYS A 60 18.53 -21.34 11.79
CA LYS A 60 18.73 -21.64 10.36
C LYS A 60 19.33 -20.49 9.56
N ILE A 61 19.12 -19.26 9.98
CA ILE A 61 19.72 -18.07 9.35
C ILE A 61 21.03 -17.62 10.00
N GLY A 62 21.56 -18.42 10.94
CA GLY A 62 22.86 -18.20 11.57
C GLY A 62 22.86 -17.26 12.77
N LEU A 63 21.71 -17.03 13.39
CA LEU A 63 21.58 -16.24 14.61
C LEU A 63 21.38 -17.14 15.84
N ASP A 64 21.71 -16.59 17.02
CA ASP A 64 21.42 -17.24 18.29
C ASP A 64 19.90 -17.41 18.47
N GLU A 65 19.47 -18.57 19.00
CA GLU A 65 18.04 -18.79 19.30
C GLU A 65 17.47 -17.80 20.33
N ASN A 66 18.34 -17.24 21.17
CA ASN A 66 17.99 -16.22 22.16
C ASN A 66 18.15 -14.78 21.64
N TYR A 67 18.30 -14.60 20.31
CA TYR A 67 18.35 -13.29 19.70
C TYR A 67 17.20 -12.40 20.20
N LYS A 68 17.53 -11.20 20.66
CA LYS A 68 16.57 -10.29 21.27
C LYS A 68 15.67 -9.66 20.21
N ILE A 69 14.52 -10.24 20.00
CA ILE A 69 13.43 -9.73 19.19
C ILE A 69 12.09 -10.05 19.86
N LYS A 70 11.17 -9.12 19.81
CA LYS A 70 9.84 -9.33 20.41
C LYS A 70 9.03 -10.35 19.61
N ILE A 71 8.61 -11.42 20.27
CA ILE A 71 7.77 -12.46 19.70
C ILE A 71 6.44 -12.48 20.44
N VAL A 72 5.35 -12.44 19.68
CA VAL A 72 4.00 -12.68 20.18
C VAL A 72 3.62 -14.09 19.79
N ASN A 73 3.55 -14.97 20.80
CA ASN A 73 3.25 -16.38 20.59
C ASN A 73 1.77 -16.54 20.20
N SER A 74 1.53 -17.06 19.01
CA SER A 74 0.18 -17.28 18.48
C SER A 74 -0.63 -18.36 19.20
N THR A 75 -0.02 -19.06 20.16
CA THR A 75 -0.70 -20.04 21.03
C THR A 75 -1.15 -19.44 22.36
N ASP A 76 -0.83 -18.17 22.63
CA ASP A 76 -1.23 -17.47 23.85
C ASP A 76 -2.76 -17.30 23.90
N LYS A 77 -3.38 -17.99 24.85
CA LYS A 77 -4.85 -18.04 24.99
C LYS A 77 -5.44 -16.70 25.46
N GLU A 78 -4.78 -16.03 26.40
CA GLU A 78 -5.27 -14.77 26.96
C GLU A 78 -5.31 -13.67 25.88
N LYS A 79 -4.24 -13.53 25.13
CA LYS A 79 -4.20 -12.60 23.98
C LYS A 79 -5.24 -12.96 22.92
N ARG A 80 -5.38 -14.25 22.60
CA ARG A 80 -6.39 -14.71 21.65
C ARG A 80 -7.79 -14.32 22.08
N GLU A 81 -8.16 -14.56 23.32
CA GLU A 81 -9.48 -14.19 23.87
C GLU A 81 -9.72 -12.69 23.78
N LYS A 82 -8.74 -11.87 24.11
CA LYS A 82 -8.78 -10.41 23.95
C LYS A 82 -9.11 -10.00 22.51
N TYR A 83 -8.42 -10.59 21.52
CA TYR A 83 -8.59 -10.25 20.11
C TYR A 83 -9.87 -10.84 19.51
N VAL A 84 -10.30 -12.00 19.93
CA VAL A 84 -11.61 -12.57 19.61
C VAL A 84 -12.72 -11.65 20.07
N LYS A 85 -12.68 -11.21 21.31
CA LYS A 85 -13.67 -10.29 21.89
C LYS A 85 -13.72 -8.97 21.11
N HIS A 86 -12.56 -8.45 20.71
CA HIS A 86 -12.48 -7.24 19.89
C HIS A 86 -13.15 -7.42 18.54
N LEU A 87 -12.77 -8.45 17.78
CA LEU A 87 -13.30 -8.70 16.43
C LEU A 87 -14.77 -9.13 16.45
N TYR A 88 -15.20 -9.89 17.45
CA TYR A 88 -16.58 -10.33 17.55
C TYR A 88 -17.57 -9.18 17.64
N LYS A 89 -17.22 -8.08 18.30
CA LYS A 89 -18.06 -6.86 18.36
C LYS A 89 -18.41 -6.33 16.97
N LYS A 90 -17.52 -6.47 16.01
CA LYS A 90 -17.73 -6.08 14.62
C LYS A 90 -18.46 -7.20 13.85
N LEU A 91 -17.90 -8.38 13.83
CA LEU A 91 -18.31 -9.48 12.94
C LEU A 91 -19.62 -10.15 13.34
N GLN A 92 -20.07 -10.01 14.58
CA GLN A 92 -21.40 -10.48 15.02
C GLN A 92 -22.54 -9.82 14.22
N ARG A 93 -22.38 -8.55 13.83
CA ARG A 93 -23.38 -7.86 13.01
C ARG A 93 -23.36 -8.28 11.54
N GLU A 94 -22.34 -8.99 11.13
CA GLU A 94 -22.20 -9.64 9.83
C GLU A 94 -22.64 -11.12 9.86
N GLY A 95 -23.26 -11.56 10.97
CA GLY A 95 -23.80 -12.91 11.14
C GLY A 95 -22.78 -13.95 11.58
N GLN A 96 -21.57 -13.55 11.98
CA GLN A 96 -20.57 -14.50 12.45
C GLN A 96 -20.76 -14.85 13.93
N LEU A 97 -20.59 -16.14 14.25
CA LEU A 97 -20.62 -16.61 15.62
C LEU A 97 -19.25 -16.47 16.28
N GLU A 98 -19.22 -16.37 17.59
CA GLU A 98 -17.98 -16.23 18.37
C GLU A 98 -16.97 -17.34 18.08
N ARG A 99 -17.43 -18.57 17.91
CA ARG A 99 -16.60 -19.73 17.52
C ARG A 99 -15.92 -19.56 16.15
N ASP A 100 -16.57 -18.85 15.21
CA ASP A 100 -16.04 -18.61 13.88
C ASP A 100 -14.96 -17.51 13.94
N VAL A 101 -15.17 -16.51 14.79
CA VAL A 101 -14.19 -15.46 15.07
C VAL A 101 -12.97 -16.03 15.82
N ASP A 102 -13.17 -16.92 16.79
CA ASP A 102 -12.05 -17.61 17.48
C ASP A 102 -11.20 -18.40 16.47
N ARG A 103 -11.86 -19.13 15.57
CA ARG A 103 -11.17 -19.88 14.51
C ARG A 103 -10.40 -18.95 13.58
N LEU A 104 -10.99 -17.80 13.21
CA LEU A 104 -10.35 -16.78 12.37
C LEU A 104 -9.08 -16.23 13.04
N VAL A 105 -9.18 -15.78 14.28
CA VAL A 105 -8.03 -15.22 15.03
C VAL A 105 -6.94 -16.27 15.20
N ARG A 106 -7.31 -17.52 15.49
CA ARG A 106 -6.37 -18.62 15.68
C ARG A 106 -5.54 -18.91 14.41
N ASN A 107 -6.19 -18.89 13.24
CA ASN A 107 -5.62 -19.38 11.99
C ASN A 107 -5.12 -18.26 11.05
N ASP A 108 -5.47 -17.01 11.30
CA ASP A 108 -5.14 -15.89 10.42
C ASP A 108 -4.31 -14.82 11.12
N ARG A 109 -3.08 -14.66 10.65
CA ARG A 109 -2.15 -13.63 11.17
C ARG A 109 -2.63 -12.21 10.88
N ILE A 110 -3.38 -12.00 9.81
CA ILE A 110 -3.98 -10.70 9.50
C ILE A 110 -5.02 -10.34 10.55
N ALA A 111 -5.90 -11.27 10.91
CA ALA A 111 -6.88 -11.07 11.98
C ALA A 111 -6.23 -10.81 13.34
N TRP A 112 -5.20 -11.58 13.67
CA TRP A 112 -4.43 -11.38 14.90
C TRP A 112 -3.73 -10.03 14.95
N GLY A 113 -2.93 -9.72 13.93
CA GLY A 113 -2.12 -8.50 13.88
C GLY A 113 -2.95 -7.23 13.79
N SER A 114 -4.03 -7.21 13.00
CA SER A 114 -4.95 -6.07 12.93
C SER A 114 -5.63 -5.80 14.28
N SER A 115 -5.98 -6.86 15.02
CA SER A 115 -6.52 -6.74 16.37
C SER A 115 -5.50 -6.18 17.36
N MET A 116 -4.22 -6.56 17.24
CA MET A 116 -3.15 -5.96 18.03
C MET A 116 -3.08 -4.44 17.84
N ILE A 117 -3.13 -3.98 16.58
CA ILE A 117 -3.09 -2.55 16.29
C ILE A 117 -4.33 -1.83 16.85
N ALA A 118 -5.50 -2.39 16.63
CA ALA A 118 -6.76 -1.82 17.12
C ALA A 118 -6.80 -1.76 18.66
N CYS A 119 -6.22 -2.75 19.34
CA CYS A 119 -6.10 -2.79 20.80
C CYS A 119 -4.89 -2.03 21.38
N LYS A 120 -4.14 -1.30 20.54
CA LYS A 120 -2.95 -0.52 20.93
C LYS A 120 -1.75 -1.36 21.40
N ASP A 121 -1.70 -2.63 21.06
CA ASP A 121 -0.58 -3.52 21.34
C ASP A 121 0.54 -3.44 20.28
N ALA A 122 0.29 -2.75 19.19
CA ALA A 122 1.25 -2.40 18.15
C ALA A 122 0.77 -1.17 17.39
N ASP A 123 1.65 -0.61 16.53
CA ASP A 123 1.37 0.62 15.79
C ASP A 123 1.11 0.39 14.31
N ALA A 124 1.75 -0.60 13.71
CA ALA A 124 1.62 -0.93 12.29
C ALA A 124 1.91 -2.42 12.03
N MET A 125 1.58 -2.89 10.82
CA MET A 125 1.84 -4.27 10.43
C MET A 125 2.29 -4.36 8.97
N VAL A 126 3.24 -5.26 8.72
CA VAL A 126 3.57 -5.81 7.41
C VAL A 126 3.15 -7.27 7.41
N THR A 127 2.38 -7.68 6.42
CA THR A 127 1.92 -9.06 6.22
C THR A 127 2.09 -9.48 4.76
N GLY A 128 1.95 -10.75 4.45
CA GLY A 128 2.03 -11.27 3.08
C GLY A 128 3.20 -12.20 2.87
N ASN A 129 3.84 -12.11 1.70
CA ASN A 129 4.98 -12.92 1.24
C ASN A 129 4.69 -14.43 1.03
N ILE A 130 3.74 -15.00 1.74
CA ILE A 130 3.40 -16.44 1.72
C ILE A 130 2.13 -16.76 0.92
N ARG A 131 1.42 -15.75 0.43
CA ARG A 131 0.18 -15.92 -0.36
C ARG A 131 0.04 -14.83 -1.41
N HIS A 132 -0.85 -15.06 -2.38
CA HIS A 132 -1.15 -14.06 -3.40
C HIS A 132 -1.71 -12.78 -2.78
N TYR A 133 -1.30 -11.64 -3.32
CA TYR A 133 -1.66 -10.31 -2.84
C TYR A 133 -3.18 -10.11 -2.73
N ALA A 134 -3.93 -10.50 -3.76
CA ALA A 134 -5.39 -10.38 -3.77
C ALA A 134 -6.05 -11.16 -2.62
N ALA A 135 -5.55 -12.36 -2.30
CA ALA A 135 -6.07 -13.15 -1.18
C ALA A 135 -5.82 -12.48 0.17
N SER A 136 -4.67 -11.82 0.32
CA SER A 136 -4.35 -11.05 1.53
C SER A 136 -5.27 -9.83 1.68
N ILE A 137 -5.55 -9.11 0.59
CA ILE A 137 -6.50 -7.99 0.58
C ILE A 137 -7.89 -8.44 1.00
N GLU A 138 -8.39 -9.54 0.45
CA GLU A 138 -9.73 -10.05 0.80
C GLU A 138 -9.83 -10.44 2.27
N LYS A 139 -8.79 -11.04 2.83
CA LYS A 139 -8.73 -11.32 4.28
C LYS A 139 -8.71 -10.04 5.11
N LEU A 140 -7.91 -9.07 4.71
CA LEU A 140 -7.78 -7.79 5.41
C LEU A 140 -9.12 -7.03 5.42
N LYS A 141 -9.82 -6.97 4.30
CA LYS A 141 -11.14 -6.30 4.18
C LYS A 141 -12.20 -6.87 5.11
N LYS A 142 -12.10 -8.14 5.50
CA LYS A 142 -13.03 -8.76 6.45
C LYS A 142 -12.86 -8.23 7.87
N VAL A 143 -11.67 -7.82 8.25
CA VAL A 143 -11.33 -7.47 9.64
C VAL A 143 -11.02 -5.99 9.85
N VAL A 144 -10.70 -5.25 8.79
CA VAL A 144 -10.36 -3.82 8.85
C VAL A 144 -11.23 -3.04 7.87
N GLU A 145 -11.84 -1.97 8.36
CA GLU A 145 -12.61 -1.05 7.53
C GLU A 145 -11.70 -0.15 6.69
N PRO A 146 -12.19 0.35 5.54
CA PRO A 146 -11.56 1.45 4.84
C PRO A 146 -11.46 2.69 5.74
N ARG A 147 -10.47 3.53 5.48
CA ARG A 147 -10.40 4.85 6.07
C ARG A 147 -11.63 5.68 5.67
N ALA A 148 -12.18 6.45 6.62
CA ALA A 148 -13.40 7.21 6.39
C ALA A 148 -13.31 8.09 5.13
N GLY A 149 -14.27 7.93 4.22
CA GLY A 149 -14.34 8.67 2.96
C GLY A 149 -13.35 8.24 1.88
N GLU A 150 -12.50 7.26 2.14
CA GLU A 150 -11.53 6.71 1.19
C GLU A 150 -11.94 5.31 0.69
N GLU A 151 -11.35 4.91 -0.40
CA GLU A 151 -11.40 3.54 -0.90
C GLU A 151 -10.02 2.89 -0.83
N ILE A 152 -9.99 1.58 -0.67
CA ILE A 152 -8.73 0.81 -0.67
C ILE A 152 -8.22 0.70 -2.11
N PHE A 153 -6.97 1.07 -2.32
CA PHE A 153 -6.28 0.92 -3.62
C PHE A 153 -4.79 0.67 -3.43
N GLY A 154 -4.12 0.26 -4.51
CA GLY A 154 -2.68 0.10 -4.56
C GLY A 154 -2.00 1.32 -5.18
N MET A 155 -0.93 1.80 -4.56
CA MET A 155 -0.07 2.84 -5.10
C MET A 155 1.36 2.32 -5.18
N THR A 156 1.97 2.45 -6.35
CA THR A 156 3.36 2.02 -6.56
C THR A 156 4.24 3.22 -6.82
N MET A 157 5.35 3.29 -6.10
CA MET A 157 6.38 4.30 -6.30
C MET A 157 7.39 3.78 -7.32
N ILE A 158 7.60 4.53 -8.39
CA ILE A 158 8.55 4.21 -9.45
C ILE A 158 9.67 5.23 -9.43
N VAL A 159 10.90 4.75 -9.28
CA VAL A 159 12.11 5.59 -9.32
C VAL A 159 12.92 5.22 -10.55
N SER A 160 13.03 6.14 -11.49
CA SER A 160 13.77 5.98 -12.73
C SER A 160 14.54 7.24 -13.07
N LYS A 161 15.82 7.11 -13.43
CA LYS A 161 16.69 8.24 -13.82
C LYS A 161 16.64 9.42 -12.84
N GLY A 162 16.63 9.11 -11.53
CA GLY A 162 16.58 10.12 -10.47
C GLY A 162 15.22 10.81 -10.27
N LYS A 163 14.17 10.37 -10.97
CA LYS A 163 12.80 10.88 -10.85
C LYS A 163 11.93 9.87 -10.13
N THR A 164 11.04 10.35 -9.28
CA THR A 164 10.07 9.53 -8.57
C THR A 164 8.66 9.88 -9.04
N ILE A 165 7.91 8.83 -9.39
CA ILE A 165 6.53 8.92 -9.87
C ILE A 165 5.68 7.98 -9.03
N LEU A 166 4.47 8.40 -8.66
CA LEU A 166 3.48 7.58 -8.02
C LEU A 166 2.44 7.11 -9.04
N VAL A 167 2.17 5.82 -9.06
CA VAL A 167 1.21 5.20 -9.99
C VAL A 167 0.08 4.52 -9.21
N ALA A 168 -1.15 4.83 -9.52
CA ALA A 168 -2.36 4.24 -8.95
C ALA A 168 -3.40 3.95 -10.05
N ASP A 169 -4.30 2.99 -9.95
CA ASP A 169 -4.47 1.98 -8.93
C ASP A 169 -3.70 0.70 -9.33
N THR A 170 -2.78 0.25 -8.51
CA THR A 170 -2.06 -0.99 -8.75
C THR A 170 -2.65 -2.12 -7.89
N ASN A 171 -3.09 -3.22 -8.47
CA ASN A 171 -3.49 -4.47 -7.82
C ASN A 171 -4.87 -4.52 -7.10
N VAL A 172 -5.79 -3.58 -7.25
CA VAL A 172 -7.09 -3.65 -6.55
C VAL A 172 -8.30 -3.66 -7.45
N LYS A 173 -8.42 -2.75 -8.42
CA LYS A 173 -9.61 -2.61 -9.26
C LYS A 173 -9.27 -2.46 -10.73
N ASP A 174 -9.84 -3.34 -11.57
CA ASP A 174 -9.58 -3.30 -13.02
C ASP A 174 -10.47 -2.28 -13.77
N PHE A 175 -11.73 -2.19 -13.39
CA PHE A 175 -12.67 -1.26 -13.99
C PHE A 175 -13.19 -0.27 -12.94
N PRO A 176 -12.43 0.78 -12.59
CA PRO A 176 -12.86 1.74 -11.60
C PRO A 176 -13.94 2.69 -12.17
N SER A 177 -14.89 3.10 -11.32
CA SER A 177 -15.85 4.16 -11.66
C SER A 177 -15.17 5.52 -11.74
N SER A 178 -15.81 6.51 -12.39
CA SER A 178 -15.30 7.88 -12.40
C SER A 178 -15.17 8.45 -10.99
N GLU A 179 -16.14 8.15 -10.13
CA GLU A 179 -16.16 8.55 -8.72
C GLU A 179 -15.00 7.89 -7.94
N ARG A 180 -14.69 6.62 -8.24
CA ARG A 180 -13.54 5.94 -7.65
C ARG A 180 -12.22 6.56 -8.08
N LEU A 181 -12.06 6.87 -9.37
CA LEU A 181 -10.86 7.56 -9.86
C LEU A 181 -10.63 8.89 -9.13
N VAL A 182 -11.70 9.63 -8.86
CA VAL A 182 -11.64 10.87 -8.06
C VAL A 182 -11.18 10.59 -6.63
N LYS A 183 -11.75 9.62 -5.96
CA LYS A 183 -11.36 9.24 -4.59
C LYS A 183 -9.90 8.78 -4.53
N VAL A 184 -9.49 7.91 -5.46
CA VAL A 184 -8.11 7.42 -5.58
C VAL A 184 -7.14 8.59 -5.77
N SER A 185 -7.44 9.53 -6.66
CA SER A 185 -6.59 10.70 -6.89
C SER A 185 -6.39 11.55 -5.64
N LYS A 186 -7.45 11.81 -4.89
CA LYS A 186 -7.39 12.58 -3.63
C LYS A 186 -6.55 11.88 -2.56
N SER A 187 -6.75 10.57 -2.39
CA SER A 187 -5.97 9.78 -1.43
C SER A 187 -4.49 9.70 -1.84
N CYS A 188 -4.23 9.59 -3.14
CA CYS A 188 -2.86 9.60 -3.69
C CYS A 188 -2.16 10.93 -3.41
N VAL A 189 -2.85 12.06 -3.60
CA VAL A 189 -2.36 13.41 -3.26
C VAL A 189 -2.04 13.54 -1.77
N ARG A 190 -2.92 13.05 -0.91
CA ARG A 190 -2.68 13.05 0.54
C ARG A 190 -1.39 12.33 0.90
N VAL A 191 -1.19 11.14 0.34
CA VAL A 191 0.02 10.34 0.58
C VAL A 191 1.26 10.98 -0.04
N ALA A 192 1.15 11.52 -1.25
CA ALA A 192 2.24 12.23 -1.91
C ALA A 192 2.75 13.41 -1.06
N ARG A 193 1.85 14.19 -0.47
CA ARG A 193 2.21 15.28 0.45
C ARG A 193 2.93 14.80 1.70
N LEU A 194 2.57 13.64 2.25
CA LEU A 194 3.31 13.02 3.35
C LEU A 194 4.75 12.68 2.99
N PHE A 195 5.00 12.34 1.73
CA PHE A 195 6.34 12.10 1.19
C PHE A 195 7.08 13.37 0.75
N GLY A 196 6.46 14.56 0.89
CA GLY A 196 7.04 15.82 0.51
C GLY A 196 6.92 16.20 -0.97
N PHE A 197 6.04 15.53 -1.73
CA PHE A 197 5.75 15.91 -3.11
C PHE A 197 4.83 17.14 -3.18
N ASP A 198 5.05 17.96 -4.20
CA ASP A 198 4.06 18.91 -4.70
C ASP A 198 3.22 18.18 -5.77
N PRO A 199 1.97 17.80 -5.48
CA PRO A 199 1.25 16.86 -6.31
C PRO A 199 0.79 17.46 -7.64
N LYS A 200 1.09 16.76 -8.73
CA LYS A 200 0.65 17.06 -10.10
C LYS A 200 0.09 15.78 -10.70
N VAL A 201 -1.23 15.72 -10.81
CA VAL A 201 -1.98 14.50 -11.12
C VAL A 201 -2.38 14.44 -12.58
N ALA A 202 -1.93 13.42 -13.30
CA ALA A 202 -2.42 13.10 -14.63
C ALA A 202 -3.33 11.87 -14.62
N PHE A 203 -4.52 12.01 -15.17
CA PHE A 203 -5.40 10.87 -15.46
C PHE A 203 -5.00 10.26 -16.80
N VAL A 204 -4.41 9.06 -16.74
CA VAL A 204 -3.74 8.44 -17.89
C VAL A 204 -4.70 7.61 -18.73
N SER A 205 -4.52 7.67 -20.03
CA SER A 205 -5.24 6.90 -21.03
C SER A 205 -4.34 6.60 -22.24
N HIS A 206 -4.86 5.82 -23.18
CA HIS A 206 -4.27 5.65 -24.50
C HIS A 206 -4.56 6.83 -25.44
N SER A 207 -5.36 7.79 -25.02
CA SER A 207 -5.73 9.00 -25.74
C SER A 207 -5.28 10.25 -24.99
N THR A 208 -5.23 11.38 -25.68
CA THR A 208 -4.92 12.68 -25.10
C THR A 208 -6.05 13.65 -25.40
N PHE A 209 -6.67 14.18 -24.33
CA PHE A 209 -7.80 15.13 -24.36
C PHE A 209 -8.95 14.74 -25.30
N GLY A 210 -9.25 13.44 -25.36
CA GLY A 210 -10.36 12.89 -26.12
C GLY A 210 -10.01 12.51 -27.57
N GLN A 211 -8.76 12.38 -27.91
CA GLN A 211 -8.34 11.91 -29.23
C GLN A 211 -7.59 10.56 -29.12
N PRO A 212 -8.25 9.42 -29.42
CA PRO A 212 -9.67 9.23 -29.77
C PRO A 212 -10.61 9.21 -28.57
N ILE A 213 -11.89 9.47 -28.79
CA ILE A 213 -12.95 9.33 -27.77
C ILE A 213 -13.53 7.92 -27.81
N THR A 214 -13.46 7.23 -26.67
CA THR A 214 -14.06 5.91 -26.45
C THR A 214 -14.92 5.93 -25.18
N SER A 215 -15.67 4.87 -24.92
CA SER A 215 -16.45 4.75 -23.67
C SER A 215 -15.54 4.87 -22.42
N ARG A 216 -14.34 4.30 -22.45
CA ARG A 216 -13.37 4.37 -21.35
C ARG A 216 -12.77 5.76 -21.19
N THR A 217 -12.45 6.46 -22.28
CA THR A 217 -11.92 7.84 -22.21
C THR A 217 -12.96 8.84 -21.72
N LYS A 218 -14.22 8.69 -22.11
CA LYS A 218 -15.34 9.48 -21.55
C LYS A 218 -15.42 9.34 -20.03
N HIS A 219 -15.19 8.15 -19.54
CA HIS A 219 -15.23 7.80 -18.13
C HIS A 219 -14.12 8.50 -17.32
N ILE A 220 -12.90 8.49 -17.87
CA ILE A 220 -11.75 9.19 -17.29
C ILE A 220 -11.96 10.70 -17.32
N ARG A 221 -12.44 11.25 -18.43
CA ARG A 221 -12.76 12.67 -18.56
C ARG A 221 -13.85 13.13 -17.58
N LYS A 222 -14.85 12.27 -17.32
CA LYS A 222 -15.86 12.54 -16.30
C LYS A 222 -15.24 12.67 -14.90
N ALA A 223 -14.24 11.85 -14.57
CA ALA A 223 -13.51 11.98 -13.30
C ALA A 223 -12.81 13.34 -13.18
N VAL A 224 -12.12 13.78 -14.24
CA VAL A 224 -11.47 15.09 -14.30
C VAL A 224 -12.48 16.22 -14.11
N GLU A 225 -13.66 16.14 -14.74
CA GLU A 225 -14.70 17.13 -14.60
C GLU A 225 -15.28 17.19 -13.18
N ILE A 226 -15.50 16.05 -12.55
CA ILE A 226 -15.94 15.99 -11.16
C ILE A 226 -14.94 16.71 -10.24
N LEU A 227 -13.63 16.53 -10.47
CA LEU A 227 -12.59 17.24 -9.70
C LEU A 227 -12.61 18.76 -9.95
N ARG A 228 -12.84 19.21 -11.19
CA ARG A 228 -12.98 20.63 -11.49
C ARG A 228 -14.12 21.28 -10.70
N GLN A 229 -15.25 20.61 -10.64
CA GLN A 229 -16.41 21.09 -9.87
C GLN A 229 -16.13 21.16 -8.36
N LYS A 230 -15.27 20.27 -7.84
CA LYS A 230 -14.92 20.19 -6.42
C LYS A 230 -13.88 21.22 -5.97
N LYS A 231 -13.27 21.98 -6.88
CA LYS A 231 -12.27 23.02 -6.58
C LYS A 231 -11.15 22.53 -5.65
N VAL A 232 -10.50 21.43 -6.01
CA VAL A 232 -9.40 20.85 -5.22
C VAL A 232 -8.14 21.70 -5.23
N SER A 233 -7.26 21.52 -4.24
CA SER A 233 -6.06 22.32 -4.00
C SER A 233 -4.79 21.73 -4.64
N PHE A 234 -4.90 21.00 -5.72
CA PHE A 234 -3.77 20.41 -6.45
C PHE A 234 -3.97 20.51 -7.95
N GLU A 235 -2.87 20.52 -8.70
CA GLU A 235 -2.91 20.52 -10.15
C GLU A 235 -3.31 19.13 -10.66
N PHE A 236 -4.21 19.10 -11.63
CA PHE A 236 -4.64 17.85 -12.30
C PHE A 236 -5.17 18.15 -13.68
N ASP A 237 -5.04 17.19 -14.58
CA ASP A 237 -5.70 17.20 -15.89
C ASP A 237 -5.76 15.78 -16.48
N GLY A 238 -6.42 15.62 -17.62
CA GLY A 238 -6.55 14.38 -18.40
C GLY A 238 -7.82 14.41 -19.25
N ASP A 239 -8.05 13.38 -20.00
CA ASP A 239 -7.19 12.22 -20.21
C ASP A 239 -5.92 12.58 -21.01
N MET A 240 -4.82 11.94 -20.71
CA MET A 240 -3.59 12.11 -21.46
C MET A 240 -2.72 10.84 -21.48
N GLN A 241 -1.93 10.70 -22.53
CA GLN A 241 -0.95 9.62 -22.64
C GLN A 241 0.21 9.81 -21.66
N PRO A 242 0.89 8.73 -21.22
CA PRO A 242 1.98 8.84 -20.25
C PRO A 242 3.17 9.68 -20.72
N ASP A 243 3.47 9.66 -22.02
CA ASP A 243 4.54 10.46 -22.62
C ASP A 243 4.21 11.97 -22.56
N VAL A 244 2.97 12.34 -22.79
CA VAL A 244 2.50 13.74 -22.58
C VAL A 244 2.58 14.12 -21.10
N ALA A 245 2.11 13.26 -20.20
CA ALA A 245 2.12 13.54 -18.76
C ALA A 245 3.53 13.72 -18.19
N LEU A 246 4.52 12.99 -18.72
CA LEU A 246 5.87 12.91 -18.17
C LEU A 246 6.92 13.72 -18.97
N ASN A 247 6.55 14.35 -20.07
CA ASN A 247 7.46 15.13 -20.92
C ASN A 247 6.93 16.54 -21.13
N SER A 248 7.67 17.53 -20.64
CA SER A 248 7.31 18.95 -20.77
C SER A 248 7.25 19.43 -22.22
N GLU A 249 8.08 18.90 -23.13
CA GLU A 249 8.05 19.25 -24.55
C GLU A 249 6.74 18.83 -25.22
N TYR A 250 6.22 17.64 -24.89
CA TYR A 250 4.93 17.18 -25.41
C TYR A 250 3.76 17.98 -24.83
N GLN A 251 3.90 18.48 -23.60
CA GLN A 251 2.87 19.33 -22.99
C GLN A 251 2.76 20.70 -23.66
N GLU A 252 3.81 21.22 -24.28
CA GLU A 252 3.77 22.47 -25.06
C GLU A 252 2.76 22.40 -26.22
N LEU A 253 2.45 21.20 -26.73
CA LEU A 253 1.39 20.98 -27.70
C LEU A 253 -0.02 21.22 -27.15
N TYR A 254 -0.15 21.26 -25.82
CA TYR A 254 -1.42 21.38 -25.11
C TYR A 254 -1.37 22.53 -24.10
N PRO A 255 -1.26 23.79 -24.55
CA PRO A 255 -1.05 24.93 -23.64
C PRO A 255 -2.23 25.22 -22.70
N PHE A 256 -3.38 24.62 -22.96
CA PHE A 256 -4.56 24.69 -22.08
C PHE A 256 -4.51 23.72 -20.89
N SER A 257 -3.55 22.79 -20.84
CA SER A 257 -3.39 21.85 -19.74
C SER A 257 -3.20 22.60 -18.41
N LYS A 258 -3.86 22.09 -17.38
CA LYS A 258 -3.80 22.66 -16.02
C LYS A 258 -2.63 22.13 -15.19
N ILE A 259 -1.84 21.22 -15.74
CA ILE A 259 -0.60 20.74 -15.12
C ILE A 259 0.55 21.60 -15.62
N VAL A 260 1.26 22.24 -14.73
CA VAL A 260 2.47 23.02 -15.07
C VAL A 260 3.70 22.12 -14.92
N GLY A 261 4.36 21.84 -16.03
CA GLY A 261 5.50 20.94 -16.08
C GLY A 261 5.08 19.45 -16.10
N LYS A 262 5.88 18.58 -15.51
CA LYS A 262 5.65 17.12 -15.54
C LYS A 262 4.73 16.69 -14.42
N ALA A 263 3.84 15.75 -14.71
CA ALA A 263 3.10 15.04 -13.67
C ALA A 263 4.03 14.17 -12.82
N ASN A 264 3.69 13.99 -11.55
CA ASN A 264 4.38 13.10 -10.64
C ASN A 264 3.45 12.05 -10.01
N ILE A 265 2.15 12.15 -10.30
CA ILE A 265 1.13 11.16 -9.93
C ILE A 265 0.37 10.77 -11.19
N LEU A 266 0.38 9.49 -11.51
CA LEU A 266 -0.35 8.93 -12.64
C LEU A 266 -1.51 8.08 -12.13
N ILE A 267 -2.74 8.50 -12.44
CA ILE A 267 -3.94 7.71 -12.17
C ILE A 267 -4.22 6.88 -13.41
N MET A 268 -3.97 5.58 -13.30
CA MET A 268 -4.14 4.64 -14.40
C MET A 268 -5.63 4.27 -14.58
N PRO A 269 -6.04 3.90 -15.81
CA PRO A 269 -7.43 3.54 -16.09
C PRO A 269 -7.90 2.25 -15.42
N GLY A 270 -6.97 1.47 -14.86
CA GLY A 270 -7.28 0.26 -14.11
C GLY A 270 -6.04 -0.55 -13.76
N GLN A 271 -6.24 -1.58 -12.95
CA GLN A 271 -5.20 -2.47 -12.45
C GLN A 271 -4.34 -3.10 -13.55
N HIS A 272 -4.95 -3.55 -14.64
CA HIS A 272 -4.23 -4.21 -15.76
C HIS A 272 -3.17 -3.29 -16.33
N SER A 273 -3.56 -2.09 -16.75
CA SER A 273 -2.65 -1.10 -17.33
C SER A 273 -1.55 -0.70 -16.34
N ALA A 274 -1.89 -0.45 -15.10
CA ALA A 274 -0.93 -0.11 -14.07
C ALA A 274 0.07 -1.24 -13.82
N ALA A 275 -0.43 -2.47 -13.59
CA ALA A 275 0.41 -3.62 -13.26
C ALA A 275 1.37 -4.01 -14.41
N ILE A 276 0.88 -3.98 -15.64
CA ILE A 276 1.71 -4.27 -16.82
C ILE A 276 2.80 -3.21 -16.97
N SER A 277 2.43 -1.93 -16.87
CA SER A 277 3.37 -0.81 -17.06
C SER A 277 4.52 -0.84 -16.06
N TYR A 278 4.25 -0.91 -14.75
CA TYR A 278 5.33 -0.88 -13.77
C TYR A 278 6.21 -2.14 -13.79
N LYS A 279 5.62 -3.31 -14.12
CA LYS A 279 6.38 -4.56 -14.26
C LYS A 279 7.29 -4.54 -15.47
N MET A 280 6.83 -4.00 -16.60
CA MET A 280 7.68 -3.79 -17.77
C MET A 280 8.83 -2.83 -17.47
N MET A 281 8.56 -1.70 -16.82
CA MET A 281 9.60 -0.76 -16.42
C MET A 281 10.63 -1.39 -15.47
N LYS A 282 10.16 -2.18 -14.49
CA LYS A 282 11.04 -2.91 -13.57
C LYS A 282 11.96 -3.90 -14.28
N THR A 283 11.46 -4.56 -15.32
CA THR A 283 12.19 -5.64 -16.02
C THR A 283 13.14 -5.11 -17.09
N LEU A 284 12.72 -4.10 -17.84
CA LEU A 284 13.44 -3.61 -19.02
C LEU A 284 14.31 -2.38 -18.75
N GLY A 285 14.01 -1.62 -17.70
CA GLY A 285 14.69 -0.38 -17.38
C GLY A 285 15.52 -0.45 -16.10
N ASP A 286 16.39 0.53 -15.93
CA ASP A 286 17.06 0.81 -14.64
C ASP A 286 16.07 1.54 -13.72
N THR A 287 15.06 0.80 -13.27
CA THR A 287 13.91 1.31 -12.55
C THR A 287 13.74 0.57 -11.22
N LYS A 288 13.76 1.31 -10.12
CA LYS A 288 13.42 0.79 -8.80
C LYS A 288 11.91 0.95 -8.57
N VAL A 289 11.27 -0.12 -8.16
CA VAL A 289 9.84 -0.17 -7.89
C VAL A 289 9.62 -0.49 -6.42
N ILE A 290 8.87 0.37 -5.73
CA ILE A 290 8.50 0.21 -4.32
C ILE A 290 6.98 0.12 -4.24
N GLY A 291 6.49 -1.00 -3.77
CA GLY A 291 5.05 -1.27 -3.68
C GLY A 291 4.63 -2.57 -4.36
N PRO A 292 3.32 -2.77 -4.53
CA PRO A 292 2.26 -1.80 -4.25
C PRO A 292 2.12 -1.49 -2.77
N LEU A 293 1.96 -0.21 -2.44
CA LEU A 293 1.57 0.24 -1.11
C LEU A 293 0.05 0.24 -1.02
N LEU A 294 -0.49 -0.31 0.06
CA LEU A 294 -1.93 -0.34 0.29
C LEU A 294 -2.37 0.99 0.92
N ILE A 295 -3.23 1.71 0.22
CA ILE A 295 -3.74 3.01 0.63
C ILE A 295 -5.23 2.92 0.90
N GLY A 296 -5.74 3.77 1.81
CA GLY A 296 -7.16 3.85 2.12
C GLY A 296 -7.68 2.83 3.13
N ILE A 297 -6.81 2.00 3.68
CA ILE A 297 -7.15 1.10 4.79
C ILE A 297 -7.15 1.85 6.13
N GLY A 298 -8.06 1.52 7.03
CA GLY A 298 -8.27 2.24 8.28
C GLY A 298 -7.19 2.07 9.36
N LEU A 299 -6.30 1.09 9.19
CA LEU A 299 -5.15 0.85 10.06
C LEU A 299 -3.85 0.87 9.25
N PRO A 300 -2.70 1.18 9.84
CA PRO A 300 -1.41 1.17 9.15
C PRO A 300 -0.93 -0.25 8.85
N ILE A 301 -1.39 -0.81 7.74
CA ILE A 301 -1.10 -2.19 7.33
C ILE A 301 -0.64 -2.19 5.87
N GLU A 302 0.48 -2.87 5.60
CA GLU A 302 1.00 -3.11 4.26
C GLU A 302 1.07 -4.61 3.97
N ILE A 303 0.86 -4.96 2.71
CA ILE A 303 0.90 -6.34 2.22
C ILE A 303 2.10 -6.50 1.28
N ALA A 304 3.05 -7.36 1.66
CA ALA A 304 4.17 -7.72 0.79
C ALA A 304 3.69 -8.69 -0.30
N PRO A 305 4.07 -8.47 -1.57
CA PRO A 305 3.80 -9.42 -2.64
C PRO A 305 4.42 -10.80 -2.37
N LEU A 306 3.85 -11.83 -3.00
CA LEU A 306 4.36 -13.21 -2.88
C LEU A 306 5.84 -13.26 -3.31
N ARG A 307 6.68 -13.88 -2.47
CA ARG A 307 8.12 -14.03 -2.68
C ARG A 307 8.89 -12.71 -2.82
N SER A 308 8.46 -11.68 -2.11
CA SER A 308 9.27 -10.48 -1.95
C SER A 308 10.57 -10.80 -1.22
N SER A 309 11.66 -10.22 -1.71
CA SER A 309 13.01 -10.36 -1.13
C SER A 309 13.35 -9.13 -0.28
#